data_abaf85ccad1c946e6faf2fa4cced306c
#
_entry.id   abaf85ccad1c946e6faf2fa4cced306c
#
_cell.length_a   1.000
_cell.length_b   1.000
_cell.length_c   1.000
_cell.angle_alpha   90.00
_cell.angle_beta   90.00
_cell.angle_gamma   90.00
#
_symmetry.space_group_name_H-M   'P 1'
#
loop_
_entity.id
_entity.type
_entity.pdbx_description
1 polymer ?
#
loop_
_entity_poly.entity_id
_entity_poly.type
_entity_poly.pdbx_seq_one_letter_code
_entity_poly.pdbx_strand_id
1 'polypeptide(L)'
;MRPNPGRAGLRRATATAGLVALIALAGCAGMSAQNPSGTLRPVNAVPMAGEDRVMLKGHDVVAYWTLGRHAMGDPRFKSVYQGVSFHFMSAEHQALFDKDPTRYLPQYGGYCANGIVYGIPWGGDADAWRMDNGRLFIFGGTGSKAAFELDLKGNVALADRYWRDEVAGSNSFWQRTKRLVLRVRHYQSGEELARAVAAAKASPKP
;
A
#
# COMPACT_ATOMS: atom_id res chain seq x y z
N MET A 1 -37.46 20.10 54.55
CA MET A 1 -36.96 20.36 53.18
C MET A 1 -35.87 19.34 52.86
N ARG A 2 -36.11 18.41 51.93
CA ARG A 2 -35.12 17.39 51.48
C ARG A 2 -34.49 17.88 50.19
N PRO A 3 -33.17 17.81 50.00
CA PRO A 3 -32.54 18.17 48.73
C PRO A 3 -32.66 17.07 47.69
N ASN A 4 -32.85 17.45 46.46
CA ASN A 4 -33.09 16.62 45.26
C ASN A 4 -31.77 16.11 44.68
N PRO A 5 -31.53 14.80 44.54
CA PRO A 5 -30.31 14.25 43.95
C PRO A 5 -30.54 13.94 42.44
N GLY A 6 -30.34 14.89 41.55
CA GLY A 6 -30.63 14.63 40.16
C GLY A 6 -29.88 15.45 39.10
N ARG A 7 -28.66 15.88 39.34
CA ARG A 7 -27.93 16.64 38.28
C ARG A 7 -26.43 16.37 38.14
N ALA A 8 -25.88 15.31 38.74
CA ALA A 8 -24.42 15.04 38.65
C ALA A 8 -24.01 13.99 37.61
N GLY A 9 -24.96 13.28 36.99
CA GLY A 9 -24.63 12.12 36.09
C GLY A 9 -24.42 12.43 34.61
N LEU A 10 -24.85 13.62 34.14
CA LEU A 10 -24.94 13.87 32.68
C LEU A 10 -23.70 14.56 32.05
N ARG A 11 -22.78 15.06 32.86
CA ARG A 11 -21.61 15.80 32.34
C ARG A 11 -20.36 14.97 32.09
N ARG A 12 -20.30 13.72 32.55
CA ARG A 12 -19.12 12.85 32.36
C ARG A 12 -19.19 11.97 31.10
N ALA A 13 -20.39 11.72 30.57
CA ALA A 13 -20.56 10.88 29.38
C ALA A 13 -20.21 11.61 28.05
N THR A 14 -20.34 12.95 28.02
CA THR A 14 -20.09 13.75 26.82
C THR A 14 -18.61 14.01 26.53
N ALA A 15 -17.76 14.02 27.56
CA ALA A 15 -16.33 14.28 27.39
C ALA A 15 -15.55 13.06 26.82
N THR A 16 -15.97 11.85 27.19
CA THR A 16 -15.34 10.62 26.68
C THR A 16 -15.72 10.30 25.25
N ALA A 17 -16.95 10.57 24.82
CA ALA A 17 -17.37 10.38 23.44
C ALA A 17 -16.65 11.33 22.46
N GLY A 18 -16.38 12.58 22.90
CA GLY A 18 -15.65 13.57 22.11
C GLY A 18 -14.16 13.21 21.92
N LEU A 19 -13.52 12.63 22.93
CA LEU A 19 -12.10 12.26 22.86
C LEU A 19 -11.87 11.04 21.95
N VAL A 20 -12.76 10.05 21.98
CA VAL A 20 -12.69 8.87 21.09
C VAL A 20 -12.92 9.27 19.63
N ALA A 21 -13.83 10.20 19.37
CA ALA A 21 -14.08 10.72 18.02
C ALA A 21 -12.89 11.52 17.46
N LEU A 22 -12.18 12.27 18.29
CA LEU A 22 -10.98 13.04 17.90
C LEU A 22 -9.78 12.13 17.59
N ILE A 23 -9.60 11.03 18.33
CA ILE A 23 -8.52 10.05 18.07
C ILE A 23 -8.79 9.30 16.76
N ALA A 24 -10.05 8.97 16.46
CA ALA A 24 -10.42 8.32 15.19
C ALA A 24 -10.17 9.23 13.97
N LEU A 25 -10.36 10.55 14.10
CA LEU A 25 -10.10 11.51 13.02
C LEU A 25 -8.60 11.73 12.78
N ALA A 26 -7.76 11.71 13.82
CA ALA A 26 -6.32 11.86 13.68
C ALA A 26 -5.67 10.66 12.96
N GLY A 27 -6.18 9.43 13.13
CA GLY A 27 -5.72 8.24 12.42
C GLY A 27 -6.07 8.24 10.93
N CYS A 28 -7.10 8.98 10.50
CA CYS A 28 -7.52 9.06 9.10
C CYS A 28 -6.68 10.03 8.26
N ALA A 29 -6.08 11.06 8.85
CA ALA A 29 -5.33 12.08 8.13
C ALA A 29 -4.08 11.50 7.43
N GLY A 30 -3.34 10.60 8.09
CA GLY A 30 -2.17 9.95 7.52
C GLY A 30 -2.48 9.01 6.34
N MET A 31 -3.66 8.39 6.33
CA MET A 31 -4.06 7.47 5.25
C MET A 31 -4.58 8.23 4.01
N SER A 32 -5.24 9.35 4.19
CA SER A 32 -5.69 10.19 3.07
C SER A 32 -4.53 10.95 2.40
N ALA A 33 -3.43 11.18 3.11
CA ALA A 33 -2.22 11.80 2.56
C ALA A 33 -1.56 10.96 1.46
N GLN A 34 -1.77 9.64 1.43
CA GLN A 34 -1.27 8.76 0.37
C GLN A 34 -1.95 9.00 -1.00
N ASN A 35 -3.14 9.58 -0.99
CA ASN A 35 -3.84 9.96 -2.21
C ASN A 35 -4.73 11.18 -1.96
N PRO A 36 -4.14 12.34 -1.69
CA PRO A 36 -4.88 13.52 -1.21
C PRO A 36 -5.89 14.07 -2.22
N SER A 37 -5.65 13.94 -3.51
CA SER A 37 -6.57 14.44 -4.55
C SER A 37 -7.79 13.54 -4.76
N GLY A 38 -7.69 12.25 -4.50
CA GLY A 38 -8.71 11.25 -4.80
C GLY A 38 -9.01 11.06 -6.30
N THR A 39 -8.42 11.86 -7.18
CA THR A 39 -8.67 11.88 -8.62
C THR A 39 -7.62 11.15 -9.43
N LEU A 40 -6.40 10.99 -8.89
CA LEU A 40 -5.32 10.24 -9.53
C LEU A 40 -5.45 8.75 -9.21
N ARG A 41 -4.81 7.93 -10.05
CA ARG A 41 -4.60 6.52 -9.71
C ARG A 41 -3.96 6.44 -8.34
N PRO A 42 -4.43 5.60 -7.41
CA PRO A 42 -3.79 5.50 -6.12
C PRO A 42 -2.36 5.01 -6.29
N VAL A 43 -1.45 5.61 -5.54
CA VAL A 43 -0.03 5.21 -5.53
C VAL A 43 0.47 5.11 -4.11
N ASN A 44 1.39 4.19 -3.84
CA ASN A 44 2.05 4.01 -2.56
C ASN A 44 3.18 5.05 -2.44
N ALA A 45 2.78 6.30 -2.28
CA ALA A 45 3.66 7.44 -2.08
C ALA A 45 3.32 8.11 -0.75
N VAL A 46 4.34 8.58 -0.05
CA VAL A 46 4.23 9.16 1.30
C VAL A 46 4.94 10.51 1.36
N PRO A 47 4.56 11.43 2.27
CA PRO A 47 5.34 12.63 2.55
C PRO A 47 6.73 12.27 3.06
N MET A 48 7.76 12.88 2.50
CA MET A 48 9.15 12.63 2.85
C MET A 48 10.05 13.79 2.44
N ALA A 49 10.97 14.21 3.32
CA ALA A 49 12.01 15.21 3.01
C ALA A 49 11.48 16.52 2.39
N GLY A 50 10.31 17.00 2.83
CA GLY A 50 9.68 18.22 2.30
C GLY A 50 8.91 18.03 0.99
N GLU A 51 8.75 16.80 0.51
CA GLU A 51 7.95 16.43 -0.65
C GLU A 51 6.68 15.71 -0.21
N ASP A 52 5.55 16.05 -0.83
CA ASP A 52 4.24 15.53 -0.41
C ASP A 52 4.01 14.06 -0.78
N ARG A 53 4.65 13.59 -1.86
CA ARG A 53 4.38 12.26 -2.44
C ARG A 53 5.64 11.65 -3.01
N VAL A 54 6.33 10.86 -2.20
CA VAL A 54 7.56 10.15 -2.60
C VAL A 54 7.26 8.66 -2.77
N MET A 55 7.55 8.10 -3.95
CA MET A 55 7.34 6.69 -4.29
C MET A 55 8.21 5.78 -3.42
N LEU A 56 7.60 4.73 -2.89
CA LEU A 56 8.26 3.66 -2.12
C LEU A 56 9.22 4.18 -1.03
N LYS A 57 8.83 5.28 -0.35
CA LYS A 57 9.66 5.89 0.71
C LYS A 57 11.07 6.26 0.21
N GLY A 58 11.19 6.72 -1.04
CA GLY A 58 12.45 7.15 -1.63
C GLY A 58 13.36 6.04 -2.15
N HIS A 59 12.90 4.79 -2.22
CA HIS A 59 13.67 3.74 -2.87
C HIS A 59 13.65 3.90 -4.39
N ASP A 60 14.80 3.62 -5.00
CA ASP A 60 15.04 3.73 -6.44
C ASP A 60 14.34 2.62 -7.22
N VAL A 61 13.32 2.99 -8.00
CA VAL A 61 12.54 2.02 -8.80
C VAL A 61 13.36 1.40 -9.93
N VAL A 62 14.41 2.06 -10.42
CA VAL A 62 15.30 1.55 -11.50
C VAL A 62 16.21 0.44 -10.98
N ALA A 63 16.61 0.51 -9.70
CA ALA A 63 17.53 -0.45 -9.11
C ALA A 63 17.05 -1.91 -9.18
N TYR A 64 15.75 -2.14 -9.17
CA TYR A 64 15.19 -3.50 -9.32
C TYR A 64 15.53 -4.14 -10.67
N TRP A 65 15.62 -3.33 -11.75
CA TRP A 65 15.99 -3.81 -13.09
C TRP A 65 17.49 -3.88 -13.31
N THR A 66 18.21 -2.88 -12.82
CA THR A 66 19.65 -2.74 -13.09
C THR A 66 20.51 -3.57 -12.14
N LEU A 67 20.09 -3.66 -10.87
CA LEU A 67 20.87 -4.29 -9.80
C LEU A 67 20.23 -5.58 -9.26
N GLY A 68 18.98 -5.89 -9.62
CA GLY A 68 18.26 -7.03 -9.07
C GLY A 68 18.03 -6.95 -7.56
N ARG A 69 18.00 -5.74 -6.99
CA ARG A 69 17.77 -5.50 -5.55
C ARG A 69 17.13 -4.15 -5.31
N HIS A 70 16.49 -3.99 -4.16
CA HIS A 70 16.09 -2.67 -3.68
C HIS A 70 17.32 -1.83 -3.31
N ALA A 71 17.23 -0.53 -3.49
CA ALA A 71 18.24 0.42 -3.05
C ALA A 71 17.58 1.74 -2.67
N MET A 72 18.13 2.44 -1.68
CA MET A 72 17.67 3.77 -1.33
C MET A 72 18.14 4.75 -2.41
N GLY A 73 17.24 5.64 -2.85
CA GLY A 73 17.57 6.76 -3.69
C GLY A 73 18.12 7.94 -2.88
N ASP A 74 18.81 8.83 -3.57
CA ASP A 74 19.29 10.10 -3.05
C ASP A 74 18.35 11.21 -3.58
N PRO A 75 17.78 12.09 -2.74
CA PRO A 75 16.87 13.15 -3.19
C PRO A 75 17.55 14.20 -4.11
N ARG A 76 18.88 14.18 -4.26
CA ARG A 76 19.61 14.99 -5.25
C ARG A 76 19.36 14.50 -6.68
N PHE A 77 19.07 13.20 -6.86
CA PHE A 77 18.71 12.59 -8.14
C PHE A 77 17.24 12.24 -8.11
N LYS A 78 16.38 13.14 -8.58
CA LYS A 78 14.94 12.95 -8.54
C LYS A 78 14.23 13.40 -9.80
N SER A 79 13.12 12.75 -10.09
CA SER A 79 12.19 13.17 -11.13
C SER A 79 10.77 13.17 -10.59
N VAL A 80 9.91 14.01 -11.17
CA VAL A 80 8.49 14.03 -10.85
C VAL A 80 7.72 13.45 -12.04
N TYR A 81 6.98 12.38 -11.80
CA TYR A 81 6.14 11.76 -12.80
C TYR A 81 4.70 11.62 -12.29
N GLN A 82 3.73 12.17 -13.01
CA GLN A 82 2.31 12.21 -12.62
C GLN A 82 2.08 12.75 -11.19
N GLY A 83 2.84 13.77 -10.79
CA GLY A 83 2.75 14.40 -9.46
C GLY A 83 3.29 13.54 -8.31
N VAL A 84 4.13 12.56 -8.61
CA VAL A 84 4.83 11.73 -7.64
C VAL A 84 6.33 11.89 -7.82
N SER A 85 7.07 12.12 -6.73
CA SER A 85 8.52 12.19 -6.73
C SER A 85 9.13 10.80 -6.67
N PHE A 86 10.14 10.58 -7.49
CA PHE A 86 10.94 9.37 -7.55
C PHE A 86 12.38 9.75 -7.24
N HIS A 87 13.01 9.07 -6.29
CA HIS A 87 14.42 9.26 -5.95
C HIS A 87 15.26 8.15 -6.56
N PHE A 88 16.45 8.49 -7.03
CA PHE A 88 17.35 7.54 -7.69
C PHE A 88 18.71 7.53 -6.99
N MET A 89 19.41 6.43 -7.06
CA MET A 89 20.74 6.33 -6.45
C MET A 89 21.84 7.06 -7.25
N SER A 90 21.56 7.41 -8.52
CA SER A 90 22.51 8.10 -9.39
C SER A 90 21.80 8.87 -10.51
N ALA A 91 22.56 9.76 -11.17
CA ALA A 91 22.09 10.49 -12.35
C ALA A 91 21.79 9.55 -13.52
N GLU A 92 22.51 8.43 -13.64
CA GLU A 92 22.27 7.42 -14.69
C GLU A 92 20.91 6.74 -14.50
N HIS A 93 20.55 6.38 -13.26
CA HIS A 93 19.24 5.81 -12.97
C HIS A 93 18.11 6.82 -13.21
N GLN A 94 18.32 8.09 -12.84
CA GLN A 94 17.39 9.16 -13.16
C GLN A 94 17.17 9.27 -14.67
N ALA A 95 18.25 9.30 -15.46
CA ALA A 95 18.17 9.40 -16.92
C ALA A 95 17.46 8.20 -17.55
N LEU A 96 17.67 6.98 -17.03
CA LEU A 96 16.96 5.80 -17.47
C LEU A 96 15.45 5.91 -17.20
N PHE A 97 15.06 6.38 -16.03
CA PHE A 97 13.66 6.61 -15.68
C PHE A 97 13.04 7.70 -16.57
N ASP A 98 13.69 8.83 -16.74
CA ASP A 98 13.18 9.97 -17.52
C ASP A 98 12.93 9.61 -18.99
N LYS A 99 13.76 8.69 -19.53
CA LYS A 99 13.62 8.19 -20.90
C LYS A 99 12.37 7.34 -21.07
N ASP A 100 12.00 6.49 -20.10
CA ASP A 100 10.82 5.63 -20.14
C ASP A 100 10.31 5.36 -18.71
N PRO A 101 9.59 6.31 -18.09
CA PRO A 101 9.09 6.15 -16.73
C PRO A 101 8.20 4.92 -16.58
N THR A 102 7.38 4.62 -17.59
CA THR A 102 6.38 3.56 -17.51
C THR A 102 6.98 2.18 -17.31
N ARG A 103 8.16 1.95 -17.86
CA ARG A 103 8.92 0.71 -17.71
C ARG A 103 9.25 0.39 -16.25
N TYR A 104 9.57 1.41 -15.45
CA TYR A 104 10.08 1.26 -14.09
C TYR A 104 9.02 1.38 -13.00
N LEU A 105 7.79 1.78 -13.37
CA LEU A 105 6.72 1.88 -12.39
C LEU A 105 6.38 0.51 -11.79
N PRO A 106 6.29 0.41 -10.47
CA PRO A 106 5.80 -0.81 -9.85
C PRO A 106 4.33 -1.03 -10.20
N GLN A 107 3.94 -2.29 -10.34
CA GLN A 107 2.55 -2.66 -10.56
C GLN A 107 1.67 -2.15 -9.41
N TYR A 108 0.43 -1.86 -9.74
CA TYR A 108 -0.59 -1.42 -8.77
C TYR A 108 -0.16 -0.17 -7.98
N GLY A 109 0.58 0.74 -8.63
CA GLY A 109 1.07 1.97 -7.99
C GLY A 109 2.02 1.72 -6.80
N GLY A 110 2.67 0.56 -6.72
CA GLY A 110 3.53 0.19 -5.61
C GLY A 110 2.83 -0.26 -4.34
N TYR A 111 1.50 -0.46 -4.38
CA TYR A 111 0.78 -1.11 -3.29
C TYR A 111 1.13 -2.60 -3.20
N CYS A 112 0.86 -3.19 -2.03
CA CYS A 112 1.03 -4.62 -1.82
C CYS A 112 0.20 -5.44 -2.82
N ALA A 113 0.87 -6.16 -3.75
CA ALA A 113 0.19 -6.94 -4.77
C ALA A 113 -0.76 -7.99 -4.19
N ASN A 114 -0.40 -8.61 -3.05
CA ASN A 114 -1.30 -9.53 -2.35
C ASN A 114 -2.54 -8.85 -1.78
N GLY A 115 -2.44 -7.57 -1.40
CA GLY A 115 -3.61 -6.77 -1.00
C GLY A 115 -4.55 -6.52 -2.17
N ILE A 116 -3.99 -6.27 -3.35
CA ILE A 116 -4.79 -6.02 -4.57
C ILE A 116 -5.56 -7.26 -5.03
N VAL A 117 -5.11 -8.48 -4.73
CA VAL A 117 -5.88 -9.72 -4.95
C VAL A 117 -7.28 -9.64 -4.31
N TYR A 118 -7.42 -8.87 -3.25
CA TYR A 118 -8.68 -8.64 -2.52
C TYR A 118 -9.30 -7.27 -2.83
N GLY A 119 -8.73 -6.50 -3.76
CA GLY A 119 -9.15 -5.13 -4.05
C GLY A 119 -8.78 -4.13 -2.93
N ILE A 120 -7.79 -4.45 -2.10
CA ILE A 120 -7.40 -3.65 -0.95
C ILE A 120 -6.01 -3.03 -1.21
N PRO A 121 -5.90 -1.72 -1.43
CA PRO A 121 -4.61 -1.03 -1.63
C PRO A 121 -3.87 -0.83 -0.30
N TRP A 122 -3.31 -1.89 0.27
CA TRP A 122 -2.39 -1.82 1.41
C TRP A 122 -1.01 -1.34 0.97
N GLY A 123 -0.29 -0.67 1.89
CA GLY A 123 1.08 -0.24 1.64
C GLY A 123 2.01 -1.40 1.28
N GLY A 124 3.01 -1.10 0.49
CA GLY A 124 4.05 -2.04 0.11
C GLY A 124 5.41 -1.58 0.64
N ASP A 125 6.29 -2.52 0.93
CA ASP A 125 7.65 -2.31 1.40
C ASP A 125 8.66 -2.62 0.29
N ALA A 126 9.62 -1.73 0.10
CA ALA A 126 10.55 -1.78 -1.03
C ALA A 126 11.47 -3.03 -1.03
N ASP A 127 11.73 -3.62 0.14
CA ASP A 127 12.53 -4.84 0.32
C ASP A 127 11.76 -6.13 0.02
N ALA A 128 10.43 -6.07 0.03
CA ALA A 128 9.55 -7.19 -0.29
C ALA A 128 9.01 -7.06 -1.73
N TRP A 129 9.72 -7.61 -2.68
CA TRP A 129 9.43 -7.45 -4.11
C TRP A 129 9.61 -8.73 -4.93
N ARG A 130 9.07 -8.72 -6.14
CA ARG A 130 9.28 -9.75 -7.17
C ARG A 130 9.27 -9.12 -8.55
N MET A 131 10.21 -9.54 -9.38
CA MET A 131 10.14 -9.32 -10.83
C MET A 131 9.53 -10.56 -11.46
N ASP A 132 8.49 -10.38 -12.28
CA ASP A 132 7.86 -11.45 -13.05
C ASP A 132 7.42 -10.93 -14.41
N ASN A 133 7.87 -11.59 -15.50
CA ASN A 133 7.56 -11.21 -16.88
C ASN A 133 7.76 -9.69 -17.16
N GLY A 134 8.86 -9.10 -16.68
CA GLY A 134 9.15 -7.67 -16.85
C GLY A 134 8.22 -6.74 -16.07
N ARG A 135 7.55 -7.24 -15.03
CA ARG A 135 6.67 -6.49 -14.14
C ARG A 135 7.23 -6.50 -12.71
N LEU A 136 7.33 -5.34 -12.10
CA LEU A 136 7.77 -5.20 -10.71
C LEU A 136 6.55 -5.24 -9.77
N PHE A 137 6.48 -6.23 -8.92
CA PHE A 137 5.48 -6.35 -7.86
C PHE A 137 6.11 -6.02 -6.50
N ILE A 138 5.40 -5.21 -5.71
CA ILE A 138 5.78 -4.83 -4.34
C ILE A 138 4.81 -5.51 -3.38
N PHE A 139 5.27 -5.89 -2.19
CA PHE A 139 4.48 -6.56 -1.16
C PHE A 139 4.60 -5.85 0.18
N GLY A 140 3.64 -6.04 1.08
CA GLY A 140 3.68 -5.52 2.44
C GLY A 140 4.48 -6.42 3.41
N GLY A 141 5.60 -6.97 2.92
CA GLY A 141 6.49 -7.85 3.66
C GLY A 141 6.59 -9.26 3.06
N THR A 142 7.56 -10.04 3.56
CA THR A 142 7.90 -11.38 3.03
C THR A 142 6.77 -12.39 3.15
N GLY A 143 5.92 -12.30 4.19
CA GLY A 143 4.74 -13.15 4.34
C GLY A 143 3.69 -12.93 3.25
N SER A 144 3.42 -11.65 2.92
CA SER A 144 2.53 -11.28 1.81
C SER A 144 3.06 -11.76 0.47
N LYS A 145 4.37 -11.64 0.25
CA LYS A 145 5.05 -12.14 -0.96
C LYS A 145 4.89 -13.65 -1.07
N ALA A 146 5.22 -14.40 -0.02
CA ALA A 146 5.11 -15.85 0.00
C ALA A 146 3.68 -16.33 -0.26
N ALA A 147 2.68 -15.66 0.33
CA ALA A 147 1.27 -15.97 0.09
C ALA A 147 0.86 -15.73 -1.38
N PHE A 148 1.30 -14.63 -1.98
CA PHE A 148 1.03 -14.32 -3.39
C PHE A 148 1.67 -15.35 -4.33
N GLU A 149 2.84 -15.88 -3.97
CA GLU A 149 3.61 -16.86 -4.75
C GLU A 149 3.05 -18.29 -4.67
N LEU A 150 2.12 -18.60 -3.74
CA LEU A 150 1.43 -19.90 -3.69
C LEU A 150 0.64 -20.20 -4.97
N ASP A 151 0.02 -19.19 -5.56
CA ASP A 151 -0.62 -19.26 -6.87
C ASP A 151 -0.31 -17.98 -7.65
N LEU A 152 0.92 -17.85 -8.11
CA LEU A 152 1.40 -16.64 -8.78
C LEU A 152 0.50 -16.22 -9.95
N LYS A 153 0.17 -17.18 -10.83
CA LYS A 153 -0.64 -16.91 -12.03
C LYS A 153 -2.06 -16.49 -11.69
N GLY A 154 -2.72 -17.20 -10.81
CA GLY A 154 -4.09 -16.87 -10.37
C GLY A 154 -4.14 -15.54 -9.62
N ASN A 155 -3.18 -15.29 -8.73
CA ASN A 155 -3.10 -14.06 -7.95
C ASN A 155 -2.78 -12.83 -8.82
N VAL A 156 -1.90 -12.97 -9.83
CA VAL A 156 -1.66 -11.89 -10.82
C VAL A 156 -2.95 -11.59 -11.58
N ALA A 157 -3.66 -12.60 -12.08
CA ALA A 157 -4.91 -12.41 -12.81
C ALA A 157 -6.01 -11.74 -11.96
N LEU A 158 -6.14 -12.13 -10.69
CA LEU A 158 -7.06 -11.51 -9.73
C LEU A 158 -6.68 -10.06 -9.44
N ALA A 159 -5.40 -9.81 -9.16
CA ALA A 159 -4.91 -8.48 -8.86
C ALA A 159 -5.06 -7.53 -10.06
N ASP A 160 -4.75 -7.97 -11.28
CA ASP A 160 -4.96 -7.20 -12.51
C ASP A 160 -6.44 -6.83 -12.69
N ARG A 161 -7.35 -7.78 -12.45
CA ARG A 161 -8.79 -7.54 -12.51
C ARG A 161 -9.24 -6.51 -11.48
N TYR A 162 -8.91 -6.71 -10.20
CA TYR A 162 -9.34 -5.79 -9.13
C TYR A 162 -8.69 -4.41 -9.28
N TRP A 163 -7.45 -4.36 -9.73
CA TRP A 163 -6.81 -3.08 -10.03
C TRP A 163 -7.57 -2.32 -11.09
N ARG A 164 -7.85 -2.94 -12.23
CA ARG A 164 -8.56 -2.31 -13.35
C ARG A 164 -9.99 -1.93 -13.00
N ASP A 165 -10.72 -2.84 -12.36
CA ASP A 165 -12.17 -2.73 -12.23
C ASP A 165 -12.59 -1.92 -10.98
N GLU A 166 -11.73 -1.81 -9.96
CA GLU A 166 -12.13 -1.21 -8.69
C GLU A 166 -11.11 -0.23 -8.08
N VAL A 167 -9.81 -0.48 -8.23
CA VAL A 167 -8.80 0.27 -7.48
C VAL A 167 -8.26 1.44 -8.29
N ALA A 168 -7.92 1.23 -9.55
CA ALA A 168 -7.43 2.30 -10.42
C ALA A 168 -8.47 3.42 -10.57
N GLY A 169 -8.04 4.67 -10.31
CA GLY A 169 -8.92 5.83 -10.34
C GLY A 169 -9.72 6.06 -9.04
N SER A 170 -9.71 5.13 -8.09
CA SER A 170 -10.38 5.29 -6.80
C SER A 170 -9.51 6.03 -5.78
N ASN A 171 -10.14 6.51 -4.70
CA ASN A 171 -9.43 6.94 -3.51
C ASN A 171 -9.03 5.72 -2.67
N SER A 172 -7.73 5.57 -2.37
CA SER A 172 -7.20 4.40 -1.67
C SER A 172 -7.80 4.19 -0.26
N PHE A 173 -8.12 5.27 0.45
CA PHE A 173 -8.76 5.19 1.77
C PHE A 173 -10.17 4.59 1.67
N TRP A 174 -11.02 5.13 0.79
CA TRP A 174 -12.39 4.66 0.62
C TRP A 174 -12.44 3.25 0.04
N GLN A 175 -11.58 2.93 -0.92
CA GLN A 175 -11.49 1.58 -1.48
C GLN A 175 -11.08 0.54 -0.43
N ARG A 176 -10.10 0.88 0.42
CA ARG A 176 -9.67 0.04 1.54
C ARG A 176 -10.80 -0.17 2.53
N THR A 177 -11.47 0.90 2.95
CA THR A 177 -12.61 0.83 3.88
C THR A 177 -13.74 -0.02 3.31
N LYS A 178 -14.12 0.20 2.05
CA LYS A 178 -15.12 -0.61 1.34
C LYS A 178 -14.78 -2.10 1.42
N ARG A 179 -13.53 -2.48 1.12
CA ARG A 179 -13.14 -3.89 1.03
C ARG A 179 -12.86 -4.56 2.38
N LEU A 180 -12.55 -3.81 3.41
CA LEU A 180 -12.47 -4.34 4.77
C LEU A 180 -13.86 -4.67 5.32
N VAL A 181 -14.90 -3.93 4.93
CA VAL A 181 -16.29 -4.19 5.31
C VAL A 181 -16.94 -5.22 4.37
N LEU A 182 -16.85 -5.00 3.05
CA LEU A 182 -17.43 -5.85 2.01
C LEU A 182 -16.34 -6.74 1.41
N ARG A 183 -15.93 -7.75 2.16
CA ARG A 183 -14.88 -8.70 1.74
C ARG A 183 -15.29 -9.48 0.50
N VAL A 184 -14.31 -9.76 -0.36
CA VAL A 184 -14.49 -10.67 -1.50
C VAL A 184 -14.63 -12.12 -1.01
N ARG A 185 -15.29 -12.98 -1.79
CA ARG A 185 -15.56 -14.38 -1.40
C ARG A 185 -14.28 -15.19 -1.11
N HIS A 186 -13.21 -14.91 -1.82
CA HIS A 186 -11.91 -15.58 -1.69
C HIS A 186 -10.97 -14.90 -0.70
N TYR A 187 -11.48 -13.96 0.12
CA TYR A 187 -10.67 -13.28 1.12
C TYR A 187 -10.09 -14.29 2.12
N GLN A 188 -8.79 -14.17 2.35
CA GLN A 188 -8.07 -14.90 3.39
C GLN A 188 -7.43 -13.89 4.35
N SER A 189 -7.54 -14.17 5.63
CA SER A 189 -6.86 -13.41 6.68
C SER A 189 -5.35 -13.65 6.64
N GLY A 190 -4.58 -12.79 7.29
CA GLY A 190 -3.13 -12.98 7.42
C GLY A 190 -2.75 -14.31 8.07
N GLU A 191 -3.54 -14.78 9.04
CA GLU A 191 -3.32 -16.08 9.70
C GLU A 191 -3.58 -17.27 8.77
N GLU A 192 -4.66 -17.21 7.97
CA GLU A 192 -4.98 -18.25 6.98
C GLU A 192 -3.88 -18.34 5.93
N LEU A 193 -3.42 -17.19 5.42
CA LEU A 193 -2.31 -17.13 4.49
C LEU A 193 -1.01 -17.66 5.08
N ALA A 194 -0.70 -17.32 6.34
CA ALA A 194 0.49 -17.82 7.01
C ALA A 194 0.45 -19.35 7.17
N ARG A 195 -0.72 -19.91 7.53
CA ARG A 195 -0.91 -21.37 7.60
C ARG A 195 -0.75 -22.03 6.24
N ALA A 196 -1.31 -21.45 5.18
CA ALA A 196 -1.17 -21.97 3.82
C ALA A 196 0.29 -21.97 3.35
N VAL A 197 1.04 -20.90 3.62
CA VAL A 197 2.47 -20.81 3.32
C VAL A 197 3.27 -21.84 4.10
N ALA A 198 2.97 -22.04 5.40
CA ALA A 198 3.64 -23.04 6.22
C ALA A 198 3.37 -24.47 5.71
N ALA A 199 2.13 -24.77 5.36
CA ALA A 199 1.75 -26.07 4.80
C ALA A 199 2.47 -26.35 3.48
N ALA A 200 2.52 -25.36 2.57
CA ALA A 200 3.23 -25.49 1.30
C ALA A 200 4.74 -25.72 1.46
N LYS A 201 5.36 -25.11 2.48
CA LYS A 201 6.78 -25.35 2.80
C LYS A 201 7.05 -26.72 3.40
N ALA A 202 6.08 -27.30 4.11
CA ALA A 202 6.20 -28.61 4.74
C ALA A 202 5.94 -29.76 3.75
N SER A 203 5.24 -29.50 2.64
CA SER A 203 4.99 -30.50 1.60
C SER A 203 6.26 -30.78 0.81
N PRO A 204 6.68 -32.06 0.62
CA PRO A 204 7.83 -32.35 -0.24
C PRO A 204 7.54 -31.87 -1.64
N LYS A 205 8.50 -31.19 -2.24
CA LYS A 205 8.43 -30.77 -3.64
C LYS A 205 8.46 -32.05 -4.50
N PRO A 206 7.53 -32.24 -5.45
CA PRO A 206 7.55 -33.38 -6.36
C PRO A 206 8.81 -33.43 -7.21
#